data_5b3b8cab0e1ed90fdf624f67e1879794
#
_entry.id   5b3b8cab0e1ed90fdf624f67e1879794
#
_cell.length_a   1.000
_cell.length_b   1.000
_cell.length_c   1.000
_cell.angle_alpha   90.00
_cell.angle_beta   90.00
_cell.angle_gamma   90.00
#
_symmetry.space_group_name_H-M   'P 1'
#
loop_
_entity.id
_entity.type
_entity.pdbx_description
1 polymer ?
#
loop_
_entity_poly.entity_id
_entity_poly.type
_entity_poly.pdbx_seq_one_letter_code
_entity_poly.pdbx_strand_id
1 'polypeptide(L)'
;MGTIWTPSGEQPVGDEGDQGGQEPPQEELEAELAEVQRQLLETPASVIIANHAIGLFQLAALHLNQQPPNFVDAQLAIDGLGALVEGLGDRLGPDEEALRDALAQIRLAFVQIKSGGGMPQPDGGDEG
;
A
#
# COMPACT_ATOMS: atom_id res chain seq x y z
N MET A 1 15.73 25.44 22.35
CA MET A 1 15.74 24.81 22.01
C MET A 1 15.66 24.43 21.53
N GLY A 2 15.88 24.93 21.58
CA GLY A 2 15.90 24.34 20.91
C GLY A 2 15.89 23.99 20.44
N THR A 3 15.46 24.60 20.19
CA THR A 3 15.46 24.01 19.65
C THR A 3 15.21 23.81 19.21
N ILE A 4 14.78 24.47 19.17
CA ILE A 4 14.55 23.96 18.69
C ILE A 4 14.16 23.83 18.25
N TRP A 5 13.69 24.53 18.13
CA TRP A 5 13.37 24.17 17.63
C TRP A 5 13.51 24.28 17.12
N THR A 6 13.79 24.94 17.71
CA THR A 6 14.26 24.91 17.25
C THR A 6 14.50 24.89 16.64
N PRO A 7 14.29 25.83 16.50
CA PRO A 7 14.51 25.54 15.96
C PRO A 7 15.14 25.31 15.58
N SER A 8 15.21 26.12 15.77
CA SER A 8 15.86 25.55 15.50
C SER A 8 16.12 25.02 15.47
N GLY A 9 16.22 25.56 16.20
CA GLY A 9 16.42 24.73 16.10
C GLY A 9 16.76 24.15 16.05
N GLU A 10 16.93 24.34 16.60
CA GLU A 10 17.47 23.64 16.58
C GLU A 10 17.75 22.81 16.30
N GLN A 11 17.66 23.62 16.40
CA GLN A 11 18.01 22.80 16.33
C GLN A 11 18.56 22.21 16.19
N PRO A 12 19.18 22.87 16.40
CA PRO A 12 19.70 22.19 16.38
C PRO A 12 20.24 21.76 16.10
N VAL A 13 20.38 22.14 16.21
CA VAL A 13 20.79 21.39 15.98
C VAL A 13 21.25 20.88 15.77
N GLY A 14 21.53 21.23 15.90
CA GLY A 14 21.85 20.51 15.70
C GLY A 14 22.34 20.10 15.57
N ASP A 15 22.46 20.48 15.72
CA ASP A 15 22.86 19.78 15.70
C ASP A 15 23.23 19.26 15.54
N GLU A 16 23.25 19.49 15.43
CA GLU A 16 23.48 18.74 15.28
C GLU A 16 23.91 18.10 15.09
N GLY A 17 24.05 18.20 15.03
CA GLY A 17 24.53 17.55 14.76
C GLY A 17 24.82 16.91 14.82
N ASP A 18 24.65 16.96 14.93
CA ASP A 18 24.93 16.11 14.86
C ASP A 18 24.72 15.31 15.05
N GLN A 19 24.30 15.13 14.80
CA GLN A 19 24.08 14.25 14.69
C GLN A 19 24.55 13.53 14.45
N GLY A 20 24.51 14.02 14.43
CA GLY A 20 25.15 13.67 13.65
C GLY A 20 25.95 12.74 13.29
N GLY A 21 26.79 12.87 12.79
CA GLY A 21 27.69 11.86 12.43
C GLY A 21 27.10 10.48 12.32
N GLN A 22 25.82 10.40 12.37
CA GLN A 22 25.16 9.11 12.31
C GLN A 22 24.85 8.70 10.90
N GLU A 23 24.96 9.61 9.98
CA GLU A 23 24.67 9.29 8.60
C GLU A 23 25.82 8.49 8.00
N PRO A 24 25.52 7.45 7.21
CA PRO A 24 26.58 6.71 6.55
C PRO A 24 27.30 7.59 5.54
N PRO A 25 28.55 7.27 5.24
CA PRO A 25 29.23 7.98 4.18
C PRO A 25 28.45 7.92 2.89
N GLN A 26 28.61 8.96 2.08
CA GLN A 26 27.86 9.02 0.83
C GLN A 26 28.18 7.85 -0.07
N GLU A 27 29.42 7.40 -0.06
CA GLU A 27 29.81 6.26 -0.86
C GLU A 27 29.06 5.00 -0.46
N GLU A 28 28.90 4.78 0.86
CA GLU A 28 28.15 3.63 1.33
C GLU A 28 26.69 3.74 0.93
N LEU A 29 26.12 4.94 1.06
CA LEU A 29 24.72 5.15 0.71
C LEU A 29 24.51 4.87 -0.78
N GLU A 30 25.41 5.36 -1.60
CA GLU A 30 25.30 5.12 -3.04
C GLU A 30 25.43 3.64 -3.36
N ALA A 31 26.33 2.94 -2.65
CA ALA A 31 26.48 1.51 -2.87
C ALA A 31 25.23 0.74 -2.48
N GLU A 32 24.59 1.15 -1.37
CA GLU A 32 23.37 0.50 -0.93
C GLU A 32 22.23 0.75 -1.92
N LEU A 33 22.16 1.98 -2.43
CA LEU A 33 21.15 2.28 -3.43
C LEU A 33 21.36 1.47 -4.71
N ALA A 34 22.62 1.34 -5.12
CA ALA A 34 22.93 0.56 -6.31
C ALA A 34 22.56 -0.91 -6.12
N GLU A 35 22.78 -1.43 -4.91
CA GLU A 35 22.42 -2.82 -4.63
C GLU A 35 20.92 -3.02 -4.69
N VAL A 36 20.16 -2.08 -4.10
CA VAL A 36 18.70 -2.17 -4.15
C VAL A 36 18.21 -2.09 -5.58
N GLN A 37 18.79 -1.19 -6.36
CA GLN A 37 18.41 -1.07 -7.77
C GLN A 37 18.71 -2.34 -8.53
N ARG A 38 19.86 -2.95 -8.26
CA ARG A 38 20.23 -4.20 -8.93
C ARG A 38 19.23 -5.30 -8.60
N GLN A 39 18.84 -5.40 -7.34
CA GLN A 39 17.88 -6.40 -6.93
C GLN A 39 16.52 -6.18 -7.58
N LEU A 40 16.11 -4.92 -7.68
CA LEU A 40 14.84 -4.61 -8.34
C LEU A 40 14.87 -5.00 -9.81
N LEU A 41 16.02 -4.76 -10.47
CA LEU A 41 16.12 -5.09 -11.88
C LEU A 41 16.15 -6.58 -12.11
N GLU A 42 16.62 -7.36 -11.13
CA GLU A 42 16.66 -8.81 -11.25
C GLU A 42 15.32 -9.45 -10.94
N THR A 43 14.43 -8.73 -10.26
CA THR A 43 13.12 -9.25 -9.92
C THR A 43 12.17 -9.00 -11.09
N PRO A 44 11.41 -10.01 -11.51
CA PRO A 44 10.42 -9.77 -12.57
C PRO A 44 9.47 -8.66 -12.19
N ALA A 45 9.18 -7.79 -13.14
CA ALA A 45 8.29 -6.67 -12.87
C ALA A 45 6.91 -7.16 -12.44
N SER A 46 6.46 -8.31 -12.97
CA SER A 46 5.15 -8.83 -12.60
C SER A 46 5.07 -9.12 -11.10
N VAL A 47 6.16 -9.56 -10.49
CA VAL A 47 6.18 -9.82 -9.05
C VAL A 47 6.01 -8.53 -8.28
N ILE A 48 6.72 -7.49 -8.68
CA ILE A 48 6.65 -6.21 -7.98
C ILE A 48 5.26 -5.62 -8.14
N ILE A 49 4.72 -5.67 -9.34
CA ILE A 49 3.39 -5.13 -9.59
C ILE A 49 2.34 -5.90 -8.81
N ALA A 50 2.46 -7.23 -8.76
CA ALA A 50 1.51 -8.04 -7.99
C ALA A 50 1.54 -7.67 -6.51
N ASN A 51 2.72 -7.40 -5.98
CA ASN A 51 2.82 -6.99 -4.58
C ASN A 51 2.12 -5.66 -4.33
N HIS A 52 2.23 -4.74 -5.27
CA HIS A 52 1.52 -3.46 -5.14
C HIS A 52 0.02 -3.67 -5.26
N ALA A 53 -0.41 -4.59 -6.09
CA ALA A 53 -1.83 -4.90 -6.23
C ALA A 53 -2.39 -5.46 -4.92
N ILE A 54 -1.62 -6.34 -4.27
CA ILE A 54 -2.04 -6.86 -2.98
C ILE A 54 -2.17 -5.72 -1.97
N GLY A 55 -1.26 -4.76 -2.01
CA GLY A 55 -1.35 -3.60 -1.15
C GLY A 55 -2.61 -2.78 -1.39
N LEU A 56 -3.02 -2.65 -2.64
CA LEU A 56 -4.25 -1.95 -2.96
C LEU A 56 -5.47 -2.70 -2.42
N PHE A 57 -5.46 -4.02 -2.53
CA PHE A 57 -6.53 -4.82 -1.94
C PHE A 57 -6.62 -4.58 -0.44
N GLN A 58 -5.48 -4.62 0.24
CA GLN A 58 -5.47 -4.41 1.68
C GLN A 58 -5.93 -3.00 2.05
N LEU A 59 -5.52 -2.01 1.26
CA LEU A 59 -5.94 -0.65 1.51
C LEU A 59 -7.45 -0.51 1.39
N ALA A 60 -8.02 -1.10 0.36
CA ALA A 60 -9.46 -1.05 0.17
C ALA A 60 -10.18 -1.70 1.35
N ALA A 61 -9.67 -2.85 1.79
CA ALA A 61 -10.29 -3.55 2.92
C ALA A 61 -10.22 -2.70 4.20
N LEU A 62 -9.09 -2.03 4.41
CA LEU A 62 -8.95 -1.19 5.58
C LEU A 62 -9.97 -0.06 5.58
N HIS A 63 -10.15 0.58 4.43
CA HIS A 63 -11.11 1.68 4.36
C HIS A 63 -12.54 1.20 4.52
N LEU A 64 -12.84 0.00 4.01
CA LEU A 64 -14.18 -0.55 4.18
C LEU A 64 -14.48 -0.93 5.61
N ASN A 65 -13.46 -1.27 6.38
CA ASN A 65 -13.65 -1.71 7.76
C ASN A 65 -13.62 -0.57 8.77
N GLN A 66 -13.48 0.65 8.30
CA GLN A 66 -13.55 1.78 9.20
C GLN A 66 -14.98 2.02 9.68
N GLN A 67 -15.10 2.75 10.77
CA GLN A 67 -16.39 3.06 11.37
C GLN A 67 -16.55 4.57 11.45
N PRO A 68 -17.24 5.19 10.51
CA PRO A 68 -17.91 4.60 9.35
C PRO A 68 -16.94 4.30 8.21
N PRO A 69 -17.36 3.45 7.28
CA PRO A 69 -16.49 3.13 6.15
C PRO A 69 -16.18 4.35 5.29
N ASN A 70 -14.97 4.36 4.78
CA ASN A 70 -14.56 5.42 3.85
C ASN A 70 -14.74 4.90 2.43
N PHE A 71 -15.92 5.10 1.87
CA PHE A 71 -16.23 4.54 0.55
C PHE A 71 -15.47 5.23 -0.57
N VAL A 72 -15.17 6.50 -0.40
CA VAL A 72 -14.45 7.22 -1.46
C VAL A 72 -13.06 6.64 -1.66
N ASP A 73 -12.32 6.50 -0.58
CA ASP A 73 -10.96 5.97 -0.68
C ASP A 73 -10.97 4.48 -0.98
N ALA A 74 -11.95 3.74 -0.45
CA ALA A 74 -12.06 2.33 -0.78
C ALA A 74 -12.31 2.15 -2.27
N GLN A 75 -13.21 2.95 -2.84
CA GLN A 75 -13.50 2.86 -4.26
C GLN A 75 -12.26 3.16 -5.10
N LEU A 76 -11.52 4.18 -4.69
CA LEU A 76 -10.31 4.54 -5.43
C LEU A 76 -9.30 3.40 -5.40
N ALA A 77 -9.11 2.77 -4.26
CA ALA A 77 -8.18 1.65 -4.16
C ALA A 77 -8.66 0.47 -4.99
N ILE A 78 -9.97 0.19 -5.00
CA ILE A 78 -10.52 -0.88 -5.81
C ILE A 78 -10.34 -0.58 -7.29
N ASP A 79 -10.59 0.65 -7.68
CA ASP A 79 -10.42 1.03 -9.09
C ASP A 79 -8.96 0.91 -9.51
N GLY A 80 -8.04 1.26 -8.63
CA GLY A 80 -6.62 1.08 -8.93
C GLY A 80 -6.26 -0.38 -9.10
N LEU A 81 -6.76 -1.22 -8.22
CA LEU A 81 -6.52 -2.66 -8.33
C LEU A 81 -7.14 -3.19 -9.62
N GLY A 82 -8.36 -2.76 -9.92
CA GLY A 82 -9.01 -3.19 -11.16
C GLY A 82 -8.25 -2.77 -12.40
N ALA A 83 -7.72 -1.54 -12.39
CA ALA A 83 -6.96 -1.06 -13.53
C ALA A 83 -5.72 -1.91 -13.75
N LEU A 84 -5.04 -2.30 -12.67
CA LEU A 84 -3.87 -3.17 -12.80
C LEU A 84 -4.26 -4.55 -13.32
N VAL A 85 -5.25 -5.16 -12.70
CA VAL A 85 -5.62 -6.53 -13.04
C VAL A 85 -6.18 -6.61 -14.46
N GLU A 86 -7.11 -5.72 -14.78
CA GLU A 86 -7.77 -5.79 -16.08
C GLU A 86 -6.90 -5.24 -17.18
N GLY A 87 -6.07 -4.26 -16.87
CA GLY A 87 -5.18 -3.68 -17.87
C GLY A 87 -4.02 -4.56 -18.23
N LEU A 88 -3.48 -5.30 -17.27
CA LEU A 88 -2.32 -6.13 -17.51
C LEU A 88 -2.67 -7.57 -17.86
N GLY A 89 -3.78 -8.07 -17.32
CA GLY A 89 -4.21 -9.41 -17.63
C GLY A 89 -3.14 -10.45 -17.34
N ASP A 90 -2.92 -11.35 -18.29
CA ASP A 90 -1.98 -12.43 -18.06
C ASP A 90 -0.53 -11.96 -17.96
N ARG A 91 -0.26 -10.70 -18.24
CA ARG A 91 1.08 -10.16 -18.03
C ARG A 91 1.44 -10.08 -16.54
N LEU A 92 0.44 -10.20 -15.66
CA LEU A 92 0.70 -10.27 -14.22
C LEU A 92 1.40 -11.55 -13.82
N GLY A 93 1.43 -12.54 -14.69
CA GLY A 93 2.13 -13.78 -14.42
C GLY A 93 1.34 -14.72 -13.53
N PRO A 94 2.03 -15.49 -12.69
CA PRO A 94 1.34 -16.55 -11.93
C PRO A 94 0.36 -16.02 -10.88
N ASP A 95 0.44 -14.75 -10.54
CA ASP A 95 -0.48 -14.20 -9.54
C ASP A 95 -1.77 -13.67 -10.15
N GLU A 96 -1.93 -13.75 -11.46
CA GLU A 96 -3.07 -13.12 -12.11
C GLU A 96 -4.39 -13.65 -11.58
N GLU A 97 -4.52 -14.95 -11.48
CA GLU A 97 -5.78 -15.53 -11.07
C GLU A 97 -6.15 -15.15 -9.66
N ALA A 98 -5.17 -15.19 -8.75
CA ALA A 98 -5.42 -14.81 -7.37
C ALA A 98 -5.83 -13.35 -7.27
N LEU A 99 -5.21 -12.50 -8.09
CA LEU A 99 -5.55 -11.08 -8.05
C LEU A 99 -6.94 -10.82 -8.63
N ARG A 100 -7.34 -11.56 -9.65
CA ARG A 100 -8.70 -11.44 -10.17
C ARG A 100 -9.72 -11.85 -9.12
N ASP A 101 -9.44 -12.93 -8.39
CA ASP A 101 -10.33 -13.36 -7.32
C ASP A 101 -10.39 -12.31 -6.21
N ALA A 102 -9.25 -11.74 -5.84
CA ALA A 102 -9.22 -10.72 -4.82
C ALA A 102 -10.05 -9.51 -5.25
N LEU A 103 -9.91 -9.11 -6.52
CA LEU A 103 -10.66 -7.98 -7.03
C LEU A 103 -12.16 -8.24 -6.96
N ALA A 104 -12.58 -9.43 -7.33
CA ALA A 104 -13.99 -9.77 -7.27
C ALA A 104 -14.50 -9.75 -5.84
N GLN A 105 -13.69 -10.25 -4.92
CA GLN A 105 -14.11 -10.29 -3.53
C GLN A 105 -14.24 -8.89 -2.94
N ILE A 106 -13.28 -8.01 -3.24
CA ILE A 106 -13.34 -6.69 -2.65
C ILE A 106 -14.44 -5.85 -3.27
N ARG A 107 -14.75 -6.07 -4.54
CA ARG A 107 -15.88 -5.41 -5.18
C ARG A 107 -17.19 -5.85 -4.54
N LEU A 108 -17.30 -7.13 -4.25
CA LEU A 108 -18.49 -7.64 -3.59
C LEU A 108 -18.63 -7.07 -2.18
N ALA A 109 -17.52 -7.06 -1.44
CA ALA A 109 -17.54 -6.50 -0.09
C ALA A 109 -17.97 -5.04 -0.10
N PHE A 110 -17.47 -4.28 -1.07
CA PHE A 110 -17.84 -2.87 -1.18
C PHE A 110 -19.35 -2.72 -1.35
N VAL A 111 -19.90 -3.48 -2.27
CA VAL A 111 -21.34 -3.38 -2.54
C VAL A 111 -22.16 -3.77 -1.30
N GLN A 112 -21.76 -4.83 -0.63
CA GLN A 112 -22.51 -5.31 0.51
C GLN A 112 -22.44 -4.34 1.68
N ILE A 113 -21.28 -3.78 1.94
CA ILE A 113 -21.14 -2.81 3.04
C ILE A 113 -21.89 -1.54 2.69
N LYS A 114 -21.81 -1.10 1.45
CA LYS A 114 -22.49 0.12 1.04
C LYS A 114 -24.00 -0.05 1.11
N SER A 115 -24.48 -1.27 0.90
CA SER A 115 -25.91 -1.57 1.01
C SER A 115 -26.38 -1.69 2.45
N GLY A 116 -25.48 -1.50 3.41
CA GLY A 116 -25.84 -1.62 4.81
C GLY A 116 -25.70 -3.01 5.38
N GLY A 117 -25.16 -3.95 4.60
CA GLY A 117 -25.07 -5.32 5.07
C GLY A 117 -23.81 -5.64 5.84
N GLY A 118 -22.85 -4.71 5.89
CA GLY A 118 -21.59 -4.99 6.53
C GLY A 118 -20.80 -6.01 5.76
N MET A 119 -19.76 -6.53 6.39
CA MET A 119 -18.96 -7.56 5.74
C MET A 119 -19.79 -8.83 5.55
N PRO A 120 -19.56 -9.54 4.45
CA PRO A 120 -20.31 -10.77 4.22
C PRO A 120 -20.06 -11.78 5.32
N GLN A 121 -21.12 -12.44 5.73
CA GLN A 121 -21.04 -13.48 6.73
C GLN A 121 -21.81 -14.68 6.24
N PRO A 122 -21.40 -15.87 6.67
CA PRO A 122 -22.06 -17.07 6.18
C PRO A 122 -23.54 -17.12 6.44
N ASP A 123 -23.96 -16.63 7.60
CA ASP A 123 -25.36 -16.63 7.95
C ASP A 123 -26.03 -15.37 7.53
N GLY A 124 -25.33 -14.61 6.91
CA GLY A 124 -25.75 -13.43 6.37
C GLY A 124 -27.07 -12.98 6.65
N GLY A 125 -27.13 -13.19 6.88
CA GLY A 125 -27.81 -12.82 6.89
C GLY A 125 -28.98 -12.54 6.81
N ASP A 126 -29.25 -12.73 6.84
CA ASP A 126 -30.12 -12.62 6.82
C ASP A 126 -30.77 -12.14 7.31
N GLU A 127 -30.86 -12.01 7.55
CA GLU A 127 -31.41 -11.54 7.86
C GLU A 127 -31.58 -10.87 7.90
N GLY A 128 -31.52 -10.82 7.75
CA GLY A 128 -31.86 -10.04 7.65
C GLY A 128 -32.11 -9.47 7.71
#